data_3ee51ba3ec54217b86a9d8f772a7efee
#
_entry.id   3ee51ba3ec54217b86a9d8f772a7efee
#
_cell.length_a   1.000
_cell.length_b   1.000
_cell.length_c   1.000
_cell.angle_alpha   90.00
_cell.angle_beta   90.00
_cell.angle_gamma   90.00
#
_symmetry.space_group_name_H-M   'P 1'
#
loop_
_entity.id
_entity.type
_entity.pdbx_description
1 polymer ?
#
loop_
_entity_poly.entity_id
_entity_poly.type
_entity_poly.pdbx_seq_one_letter_code
_entity_poly.pdbx_strand_id
1 'polypeptide(L)' 'MDPNKEKNKSWQKVKIFNNYIDANELRSVLLDNDDTGLLEVKVRRCGPGGSQFKVKKYFPSQKKGN' A
#
# COMPACT_ATOMS: atom_id res chain seq x y z
N MET A 1 -2.41 22.71 -0.49
CA MET A 1 -2.12 22.35 -0.55
C MET A 1 -1.61 21.53 -0.51
N ASP A 2 -1.52 21.50 -0.17
CA ASP A 2 -0.96 20.93 -0.20
C ASP A 2 -0.76 19.73 -0.30
N PRO A 3 -1.12 19.72 -0.96
CA PRO A 3 -0.65 18.46 -1.41
C PRO A 3 0.74 18.18 -0.97
N ASN A 4 1.35 19.10 -0.52
CA ASN A 4 2.66 18.89 -0.05
C ASN A 4 2.80 17.85 0.96
N LYS A 5 1.81 17.65 1.76
CA LYS A 5 1.89 16.66 2.71
C LYS A 5 1.98 15.36 2.11
N GLU A 6 1.39 15.20 0.98
CA GLU A 6 1.40 13.93 0.35
C GLU A 6 2.75 13.54 -0.05
N LYS A 7 3.59 14.47 -0.32
CA LYS A 7 4.89 14.11 -0.73
C LYS A 7 5.66 13.40 0.30
N ASN A 8 5.30 13.56 1.53
CA ASN A 8 6.02 12.89 2.58
C ASN A 8 5.71 11.42 2.64
N LYS A 9 4.69 10.99 1.94
CA LYS A 9 4.35 9.59 1.92
C LYS A 9 4.36 9.11 0.50
N SER A 10 5.35 8.34 0.16
CA SER A 10 5.48 7.81 -1.18
C SER A 10 4.93 6.41 -1.23
N TRP A 11 3.65 6.29 -1.36
CA TRP A 11 3.01 5.00 -1.46
C TRP A 11 3.35 4.38 -2.80
N GLN A 12 3.72 3.12 -2.79
CA GLN A 12 4.07 2.41 -4.00
C GLN A 12 2.98 1.41 -4.34
N LYS A 13 2.58 1.40 -5.60
CA LYS A 13 1.60 0.43 -6.06
C LYS A 13 2.30 -0.91 -6.19
N VAL A 14 1.75 -1.95 -5.58
CA VAL A 14 2.33 -3.27 -5.65
C VAL A 14 1.65 -4.08 -6.74
N LYS A 15 0.33 -4.15 -6.72
CA LYS A 15 -0.38 -4.94 -7.69
C LYS A 15 -1.86 -4.62 -7.66
N ILE A 16 -2.55 -4.92 -8.75
CA ILE A 16 -3.99 -4.73 -8.83
C ILE A 16 -4.63 -6.09 -9.04
N PHE A 17 -5.68 -6.35 -8.29
CA PHE A 17 -6.40 -7.61 -8.38
C PHE A 17 -7.84 -7.36 -8.78
N ASN A 18 -8.52 -8.41 -9.24
CA ASN A 18 -9.91 -8.30 -9.62
C ASN A 18 -10.87 -8.67 -8.49
N ASN A 19 -10.35 -9.05 -7.35
CA ASN A 19 -11.20 -9.35 -6.21
C ASN A 19 -10.49 -8.98 -4.93
N TYR A 20 -11.28 -8.80 -3.87
CA TYR A 20 -10.71 -8.35 -2.61
C TYR A 20 -9.90 -9.45 -1.92
N ILE A 21 -10.34 -10.68 -2.04
CA ILE A 21 -9.68 -11.77 -1.34
C ILE A 21 -8.22 -11.88 -1.74
N ASP A 22 -7.94 -11.82 -3.04
CA ASP A 22 -6.56 -11.91 -3.50
C ASP A 22 -5.76 -10.70 -3.05
N ALA A 23 -6.36 -9.53 -3.10
CA ALA A 23 -5.66 -8.32 -2.68
C ALA A 23 -5.32 -8.39 -1.20
N ASN A 24 -6.27 -8.86 -0.39
CA ASN A 24 -6.05 -8.94 1.04
C ASN A 24 -4.99 -10.00 1.37
N GLU A 25 -4.93 -11.04 0.58
CA GLU A 25 -3.96 -12.08 0.81
C GLU A 25 -2.55 -11.53 0.57
N LEU A 26 -2.37 -10.76 -0.48
CA LEU A 26 -1.08 -10.14 -0.71
C LEU A 26 -0.74 -9.18 0.42
N ARG A 27 -1.73 -8.43 0.89
CA ARG A 27 -1.50 -7.52 2.00
C ARG A 27 -0.99 -8.28 3.22
N SER A 28 -1.60 -9.42 3.52
CA SER A 28 -1.17 -10.22 4.65
C SER A 28 0.24 -10.75 4.47
N VAL A 29 0.57 -11.17 3.26
CA VAL A 29 1.91 -11.68 3.00
C VAL A 29 2.94 -10.58 3.17
N LEU A 30 2.65 -9.39 2.68
CA LEU A 30 3.60 -8.30 2.81
C LEU A 30 3.83 -7.94 4.27
N LEU A 31 2.77 -7.91 5.05
CA LEU A 31 2.90 -7.56 6.46
C LEU A 31 3.62 -8.66 7.22
N ASP A 32 3.37 -9.91 6.85
CA ASP A 32 3.97 -11.03 7.50
C ASP A 32 5.47 -11.09 7.24
N ASN A 33 5.89 -10.64 6.07
CA ASN A 33 7.31 -10.66 5.72
C ASN A 33 8.06 -9.45 6.25
N ASP A 34 7.36 -8.52 6.87
CA ASP A 34 8.01 -7.33 7.37
C ASP A 34 8.47 -7.55 8.81
N ASP A 35 9.76 -7.71 8.99
CA ASP A 35 10.32 -7.95 10.31
C ASP A 35 10.33 -6.73 11.20
N THR A 36 10.19 -5.56 10.62
CA THR A 36 10.30 -4.34 11.40
C THR A 36 9.00 -3.92 12.03
N GLY A 37 7.89 -4.36 11.47
CA GLY A 37 6.59 -3.94 11.96
C GLY A 37 6.24 -2.53 11.55
N LEU A 38 7.02 -1.93 10.67
CA LEU A 38 6.77 -0.55 10.26
C LEU A 38 6.08 -0.42 8.92
N LEU A 39 6.05 -1.46 8.14
CA LEU A 39 5.45 -1.40 6.83
C LEU A 39 3.95 -1.16 6.91
N GLU A 40 3.45 -0.25 6.10
CA GLU A 40 2.03 -0.02 6.01
C GLU A 40 1.56 -0.52 4.65
N VAL A 41 0.46 -1.23 4.63
CA VAL A 41 -0.11 -1.75 3.40
C VAL A 41 -1.59 -1.46 3.40
N LYS A 42 -2.12 -1.02 2.27
CA LYS A 42 -3.54 -0.81 2.20
C LYS A 42 -4.09 -1.27 0.87
N VAL A 43 -5.36 -1.58 0.85
CA VAL A 43 -6.06 -2.01 -0.35
C VAL A 43 -7.08 -0.94 -0.68
N ARG A 44 -7.05 -0.45 -1.91
CA ARG A 44 -7.99 0.59 -2.34
C ARG A 44 -8.76 0.09 -3.53
N ARG A 45 -10.04 0.40 -3.55
CA ARG A 45 -10.88 0.01 -4.66
C ARG A 45 -10.55 0.91 -5.84
N CYS A 46 -10.49 0.35 -7.01
CA CYS A 46 -10.17 1.14 -8.20
C CYS A 46 -10.80 0.51 -9.43
N GLY A 47 -10.56 1.11 -10.58
CA GLY A 47 -11.10 0.63 -11.82
C GLY A 47 -12.55 1.02 -12.03
N PRO A 48 -13.11 0.69 -13.18
CA PRO A 48 -14.48 1.06 -13.50
C PRO A 48 -15.45 0.44 -12.51
N GLY A 49 -16.28 1.27 -11.92
CA GLY A 49 -17.25 0.78 -10.97
C GLY A 49 -16.64 0.19 -9.71
N GLY A 50 -15.36 0.42 -9.48
CA GLY A 50 -14.73 -0.12 -8.31
C GLY A 50 -14.57 -1.62 -8.35
N SER A 51 -14.40 -2.17 -9.55
CA SER A 51 -14.32 -3.61 -9.70
C SER A 51 -12.95 -4.20 -9.44
N GLN A 52 -11.96 -3.35 -9.23
CA GLN A 52 -10.60 -3.83 -8.98
C GLN A 52 -10.10 -3.34 -7.65
N PHE A 53 -9.05 -3.98 -7.16
CA PHE A 53 -8.48 -3.62 -5.85
C PHE A 53 -6.98 -3.44 -6.00
N LYS A 54 -6.50 -2.26 -5.65
CA LYS A 54 -5.10 -1.93 -5.77
C LYS A 54 -4.43 -2.04 -4.41
N VAL A 55 -3.33 -2.76 -4.34
CA VAL A 55 -2.57 -2.90 -3.11
C VAL A 55 -1.41 -1.94 -3.16
N LYS A 56 -1.27 -1.12 -2.14
CA LYS A 56 -0.19 -0.15 -2.03
C LYS A 56 0.56 -0.37 -0.74
N LYS A 57 1.82 -0.03 -0.73
CA LYS A 57 2.62 -0.15 0.48
C LYS A 57 3.42 1.12 0.72
N TYR A 58 3.78 1.35 1.95
CA TYR A 58 4.57 2.51 2.34
C TYR A 58 5.43 2.13 3.54
N PHE A 59 6.69 2.43 3.46
CA PHE A 59 7.61 2.08 4.53
C PHE A 59 8.18 3.36 5.12
N PRO A 60 7.61 3.83 6.21
CA PRO A 60 7.99 5.14 6.74
C PRO A 60 9.40 5.23 7.30
N SER A 61 9.95 4.14 7.73
CA SER A 61 11.24 4.22 8.39
C SER A 61 12.38 4.58 7.49
N GLN A 62 12.19 4.42 6.21
CA GLN A 62 13.30 4.65 5.37
C GLN A 62 13.73 6.07 5.33
N LYS A 63 12.94 6.94 5.78
CA LYS A 63 13.39 8.20 5.74
C LYS A 63 14.35 8.50 6.76
N LYS A 64 14.63 8.11 7.36
CA LYS A 64 15.55 8.53 8.13
C LYS A 64 16.69 8.87 7.84
N GLY A 65 16.75 8.98 7.64
CA GLY A 65 17.78 9.21 7.15
C GLY A 65 18.43 10.15 7.71
N ASN A 66 18.29 10.20 8.00
CA ASN A 66 18.67 10.90 8.32
C ASN A 66 18.89 11.12 8.64
#